data_d2bea2ebb6106b4f5cab055d5d2727fc
#
_entry.id   d2bea2ebb6106b4f5cab055d5d2727fc
#
_cell.length_a   1.000
_cell.length_b   1.000
_cell.length_c   1.000
_cell.angle_alpha   90.00
_cell.angle_beta   90.00
_cell.angle_gamma   90.00
#
_symmetry.space_group_name_H-M   'P 1'
#
loop_
_entity.id
_entity.type
_entity.pdbx_description
1 polymer ?
#
loop_
_entity_poly.entity_id
_entity_poly.type
_entity_poly.pdbx_seq_one_letter_code
_entity_poly.pdbx_strand_id
1 'polypeptide(L)'
;MTPSRLKEILNYDSSTGVITTKKTNRVLIGDHDGLVVISCTKSKKTYKLKLERIAYALAFGMTPRKDYKVLHKNLNILDNSSRNLGLVSRGIFLQIKEAHRNLTQSIRISGHPVDQFDYVVYWIEQNQEKQKVVHDIVEARKVMLKLQLKYSKILTRYCVFD
;
A
#
# COMPACT_ATOMS: atom_id res chain seq x y z
N MET A 1 -17.55 13.42 2.32
CA MET A 1 -17.26 14.38 3.43
C MET A 1 -16.11 15.26 2.97
N THR A 2 -16.21 16.57 3.11
CA THR A 2 -15.18 17.53 2.69
C THR A 2 -14.06 17.66 3.73
N PRO A 3 -12.84 18.10 3.35
CA PRO A 3 -11.76 18.34 4.32
C PRO A 3 -12.14 19.36 5.41
N SER A 4 -12.84 20.43 5.05
CA SER A 4 -13.33 21.44 6.01
C SER A 4 -14.22 20.78 7.06
N ARG A 5 -15.13 19.90 6.64
CA ARG A 5 -16.01 19.19 7.57
C ARG A 5 -15.26 18.21 8.45
N LEU A 6 -14.22 17.55 7.94
CA LEU A 6 -13.36 16.71 8.76
C LEU A 6 -12.62 17.54 9.81
N LYS A 7 -12.08 18.71 9.44
CA LYS A 7 -11.39 19.64 10.36
C LYS A 7 -12.28 20.19 11.47
N GLU A 8 -13.60 20.28 11.26
CA GLU A 8 -14.55 20.70 12.31
C GLU A 8 -14.67 19.65 13.43
N ILE A 9 -14.56 18.38 13.13
CA ILE A 9 -14.87 17.27 14.05
C ILE A 9 -13.65 16.48 14.51
N LEU A 10 -12.52 16.58 13.78
CA LEU A 10 -11.29 15.83 14.04
C LEU A 10 -10.10 16.76 14.26
N ASN A 11 -9.19 16.33 15.14
CA ASN A 11 -7.81 16.80 15.21
C ASN A 11 -6.92 15.80 14.47
N TYR A 12 -5.85 16.28 13.88
CA TYR A 12 -4.85 15.49 13.19
C TYR A 12 -3.46 16.00 13.54
N ASP A 13 -2.63 15.12 14.07
CA ASP A 13 -1.20 15.39 14.25
C ASP A 13 -0.45 14.95 13.00
N SER A 14 0.09 15.90 12.27
CA SER A 14 0.77 15.66 11.01
C SER A 14 2.12 14.92 11.16
N SER A 15 2.74 15.00 12.33
CA SER A 15 4.03 14.35 12.62
C SER A 15 3.88 12.87 12.96
N THR A 16 2.85 12.51 13.73
CA THR A 16 2.59 11.14 14.17
C THR A 16 1.54 10.42 13.33
N GLY A 17 0.71 11.16 12.59
CA GLY A 17 -0.42 10.61 11.85
C GLY A 17 -1.63 10.28 12.70
N VAL A 18 -1.61 10.59 14.00
CA VAL A 18 -2.71 10.31 14.93
C VAL A 18 -3.88 11.23 14.64
N ILE A 19 -5.07 10.64 14.56
CA ILE A 19 -6.34 11.36 14.40
C ILE A 19 -7.19 11.16 15.64
N THR A 20 -7.70 12.25 16.22
CA THR A 20 -8.60 12.20 17.37
C THR A 20 -9.90 12.93 17.09
N THR A 21 -10.97 12.53 17.77
CA THR A 21 -12.23 13.25 17.71
C THR A 21 -12.17 14.47 18.63
N LYS A 22 -12.58 15.65 18.15
CA LYS A 22 -12.59 16.89 18.97
C LYS A 22 -13.52 16.82 20.17
N LYS A 23 -14.66 16.12 20.03
CA LYS A 23 -15.67 16.05 21.09
C LYS A 23 -15.24 15.18 22.29
N THR A 24 -14.56 14.06 22.06
CA THR A 24 -14.27 13.05 23.09
C THR A 24 -12.79 12.78 23.24
N ASN A 25 -11.96 13.41 22.43
CA ASN A 25 -10.51 13.19 22.34
C ASN A 25 -10.09 11.72 22.13
N ARG A 26 -11.01 10.89 21.59
CA ARG A 26 -10.73 9.49 21.27
C ARG A 26 -9.91 9.38 20.00
N VAL A 27 -8.89 8.55 20.03
CA VAL A 27 -8.11 8.17 18.85
C VAL A 27 -9.00 7.38 17.89
N LEU A 28 -8.97 7.75 16.62
CA LEU A 28 -9.61 6.99 15.56
C LEU A 28 -8.70 5.84 15.14
N ILE A 29 -9.21 4.63 15.29
CA ILE A 29 -8.54 3.40 14.84
C ILE A 29 -9.41 2.79 13.74
N GLY A 30 -8.79 2.46 12.61
CA GLY A 30 -9.45 1.71 11.55
C GLY A 30 -9.67 0.26 11.96
N ASP A 31 -10.69 -0.39 11.38
CA ASP A 31 -10.82 -1.84 11.44
C ASP A 31 -9.67 -2.52 10.64
N HIS A 32 -9.73 -3.85 10.49
CA HIS A 32 -8.72 -4.63 9.76
C HIS A 32 -8.52 -4.16 8.30
N ASP A 33 -9.51 -3.47 7.70
CA ASP A 33 -9.43 -2.86 6.38
C ASP A 33 -9.04 -1.37 6.44
N GLY A 34 -8.75 -0.83 7.62
CA GLY A 34 -8.48 0.58 7.84
C GLY A 34 -9.72 1.48 7.70
N LEU A 35 -10.93 0.90 7.78
CA LEU A 35 -12.18 1.65 7.69
C LEU A 35 -12.57 2.24 9.05
N VAL A 36 -13.01 3.48 9.01
CA VAL A 36 -13.54 4.23 10.16
C VAL A 36 -14.97 4.65 9.86
N VAL A 37 -15.83 4.51 10.86
CA VAL A 37 -17.22 4.97 10.79
C VAL A 37 -17.33 6.34 11.45
N ILE A 38 -17.69 7.36 10.69
CA ILE A 38 -17.93 8.72 11.19
C ILE A 38 -19.41 9.05 11.04
N SER A 39 -20.08 9.24 12.17
CA SER A 39 -21.48 9.68 12.20
C SER A 39 -21.55 11.20 12.30
N CYS A 40 -22.27 11.82 11.37
CA CYS A 40 -22.52 13.26 11.40
C CYS A 40 -23.91 13.54 11.97
N THR A 41 -23.97 14.02 13.22
CA THR A 41 -25.20 14.28 13.96
C THR A 41 -26.09 15.33 13.27
N LYS A 42 -25.49 16.38 12.68
CA LYS A 42 -26.25 17.44 11.99
C LYS A 42 -26.98 16.97 10.75
N SER A 43 -26.42 15.99 10.00
CA SER A 43 -27.05 15.48 8.77
C SER A 43 -27.65 14.10 8.93
N LYS A 44 -27.60 13.49 10.12
CA LYS A 44 -28.01 12.10 10.42
C LYS A 44 -27.38 11.08 9.44
N LYS A 45 -26.25 11.42 8.82
CA LYS A 45 -25.54 10.56 7.85
C LYS A 45 -24.33 9.93 8.48
N THR A 46 -24.14 8.64 8.18
CA THR A 46 -22.96 7.86 8.57
C THR A 46 -22.08 7.66 7.35
N TYR A 47 -20.80 7.91 7.53
CA TYR A 47 -19.79 7.76 6.49
C TYR A 47 -18.81 6.64 6.87
N LYS A 48 -18.60 5.69 5.97
CA LYS A 48 -17.53 4.71 6.05
C LYS A 48 -16.36 5.23 5.21
N LEU A 49 -15.25 5.57 5.86
CA LEU A 49 -14.08 6.17 5.22
C LEU A 49 -12.83 5.41 5.63
N LYS A 50 -11.87 5.31 4.72
CA LYS A 50 -10.56 4.77 5.04
C LYS A 50 -9.73 5.78 5.82
N LEU A 51 -9.05 5.33 6.88
CA LEU A 51 -8.29 6.18 7.79
C LEU A 51 -7.21 6.96 7.06
N GLU A 52 -6.47 6.31 6.15
CA GLU A 52 -5.45 6.96 5.34
C GLU A 52 -6.01 8.07 4.44
N ARG A 53 -7.26 7.94 3.96
CA ARG A 53 -7.91 8.99 3.16
C ARG A 53 -8.35 10.17 4.01
N ILE A 54 -8.73 9.93 5.27
CA ILE A 54 -9.03 10.98 6.25
C ILE A 54 -7.75 11.74 6.59
N ALA A 55 -6.68 11.00 6.92
CA ALA A 55 -5.35 11.57 7.20
C ALA A 55 -4.87 12.45 6.05
N TYR A 56 -4.93 11.92 4.82
CA TYR A 56 -4.55 12.68 3.62
C TYR A 56 -5.38 13.96 3.46
N ALA A 57 -6.70 13.87 3.64
CA ALA A 57 -7.59 15.02 3.51
C ALA A 57 -7.31 16.10 4.58
N LEU A 58 -6.98 15.71 5.79
CA LEU A 58 -6.62 16.61 6.89
C LEU A 58 -5.25 17.26 6.68
N ALA A 59 -4.25 16.45 6.23
CA ALA A 59 -2.88 16.91 5.96
C ALA A 59 -2.82 17.94 4.82
N PHE A 60 -3.44 17.61 3.69
CA PHE A 60 -3.26 18.34 2.42
C PHE A 60 -4.46 19.20 2.03
N GLY A 61 -5.54 19.20 2.82
CA GLY A 61 -6.72 20.03 2.56
C GLY A 61 -7.55 19.58 1.34
N MET A 62 -7.31 18.40 0.79
CA MET A 62 -8.01 17.91 -0.39
C MET A 62 -8.46 16.46 -0.23
N THR A 63 -9.64 16.12 -0.72
CA THR A 63 -10.14 14.73 -0.74
C THR A 63 -9.58 14.01 -1.96
N PRO A 64 -8.87 12.87 -1.79
CA PRO A 64 -8.40 12.08 -2.92
C PRO A 64 -9.57 11.69 -3.84
N ARG A 65 -9.39 11.81 -5.16
CA ARG A 65 -10.37 11.35 -6.15
C ARG A 65 -10.51 9.82 -6.10
N LYS A 66 -11.60 9.26 -6.66
CA LYS A 66 -11.89 7.81 -6.61
C LYS A 66 -10.85 6.96 -7.34
N ASP A 67 -10.29 7.50 -8.41
CA ASP A 67 -9.26 6.89 -9.26
C ASP A 67 -7.85 6.92 -8.65
N TYR A 68 -7.69 7.64 -7.53
CA TYR A 68 -6.43 7.70 -6.79
C TYR A 68 -6.48 6.92 -5.48
N LYS A 69 -5.32 6.39 -5.10
CA LYS A 69 -5.06 5.70 -3.83
C LYS A 69 -4.07 6.49 -3.01
N VAL A 70 -4.29 6.52 -1.70
CA VAL A 70 -3.27 6.99 -0.76
C VAL A 70 -2.25 5.89 -0.60
N LEU A 71 -0.98 6.21 -0.78
CA LEU A 71 0.16 5.33 -0.60
C LEU A 71 0.88 5.70 0.69
N HIS A 72 1.19 4.71 1.52
CA HIS A 72 2.17 4.83 2.59
C HIS A 72 3.55 4.57 1.99
N LYS A 73 4.39 5.61 1.92
CA LYS A 73 5.69 5.55 1.23
C LYS A 73 6.66 4.54 1.85
N ASN A 74 6.60 4.36 3.17
CA ASN A 74 7.37 3.35 3.91
C ASN A 74 6.68 1.97 3.95
N LEU A 75 5.56 1.79 3.25
CA LEU A 75 4.72 0.58 3.21
C LEU A 75 4.09 0.19 4.57
N ASN A 76 4.28 0.97 5.62
CA ASN A 76 3.62 0.77 6.91
C ASN A 76 2.24 1.47 6.90
N ILE A 77 1.18 0.67 6.82
CA ILE A 77 -0.21 1.15 6.76
C ILE A 77 -0.69 1.83 8.06
N LEU A 78 0.04 1.67 9.14
CA LEU A 78 -0.27 2.29 10.44
C LEU A 78 0.32 3.71 10.56
N ASP A 79 1.33 4.04 9.77
CA ASP A 79 1.98 5.35 9.79
C ASP A 79 1.25 6.33 8.85
N ASN A 80 0.27 7.03 9.40
CA ASN A 80 -0.49 8.06 8.70
C ASN A 80 0.12 9.47 8.81
N SER A 81 1.41 9.61 9.16
CA SER A 81 2.09 10.90 9.17
C SER A 81 2.10 11.56 7.78
N SER A 82 2.03 12.88 7.73
CA SER A 82 1.91 13.61 6.45
C SER A 82 3.09 13.36 5.51
N ARG A 83 4.30 13.23 6.03
CA ARG A 83 5.52 12.92 5.27
C ARG A 83 5.47 11.54 4.58
N ASN A 84 4.77 10.59 5.21
CA ASN A 84 4.64 9.21 4.72
C ASN A 84 3.51 9.04 3.69
N LEU A 85 2.55 9.97 3.64
CA LEU A 85 1.42 9.85 2.73
C LEU A 85 1.74 10.41 1.34
N GLY A 86 1.43 9.63 0.31
CA GLY A 86 1.50 10.02 -1.09
C GLY A 86 0.18 9.71 -1.82
N LEU A 87 0.00 10.31 -2.99
CA LEU A 87 -1.16 10.05 -3.84
C LEU A 87 -0.70 9.47 -5.17
N VAL A 88 -1.19 8.29 -5.51
CA VAL A 88 -0.86 7.60 -6.75
C VAL A 88 -2.11 7.13 -7.47
N SER A 89 -2.04 6.97 -8.80
CA SER A 89 -3.14 6.35 -9.54
C SER A 89 -3.35 4.89 -9.11
N ARG A 90 -4.56 4.39 -9.32
CA ARG A 90 -4.89 2.99 -8.99
C ARG A 90 -3.96 1.99 -9.69
N GLY A 91 -3.57 2.26 -10.95
CA GLY A 91 -2.65 1.39 -11.69
C GLY A 91 -1.26 1.33 -11.06
N ILE A 92 -0.69 2.50 -10.71
CA ILE A 92 0.60 2.57 -10.01
C ILE A 92 0.53 1.89 -8.64
N PHE A 93 -0.56 2.09 -7.89
CA PHE A 93 -0.75 1.43 -6.59
C PHE A 93 -0.73 -0.10 -6.71
N LEU A 94 -1.35 -0.65 -7.75
CA LEU A 94 -1.35 -2.10 -8.00
C LEU A 94 0.06 -2.60 -8.36
N GLN A 95 0.81 -1.86 -9.17
CA GLN A 95 2.22 -2.18 -9.49
C GLN A 95 3.11 -2.20 -8.24
N ILE A 96 2.93 -1.23 -7.33
CA ILE A 96 3.66 -1.16 -6.06
C ILE A 96 3.33 -2.39 -5.19
N LYS A 97 2.05 -2.73 -5.05
CA LYS A 97 1.63 -3.93 -4.30
C LYS A 97 2.19 -5.22 -4.88
N GLU A 98 2.19 -5.35 -6.19
CA GLU A 98 2.75 -6.50 -6.89
C GLU A 98 4.28 -6.57 -6.69
N ALA A 99 4.97 -5.45 -6.85
CA ALA A 99 6.41 -5.37 -6.63
C ALA A 99 6.79 -5.75 -5.19
N HIS A 100 6.09 -5.22 -4.19
CA HIS A 100 6.33 -5.56 -2.79
C HIS A 100 6.10 -7.05 -2.53
N ARG A 101 4.99 -7.62 -3.00
CA ARG A 101 4.68 -9.04 -2.84
C ARG A 101 5.74 -9.93 -3.49
N ASN A 102 6.20 -9.59 -4.70
CA ASN A 102 7.23 -10.35 -5.38
C ASN A 102 8.56 -10.34 -4.62
N LEU A 103 8.99 -9.18 -4.14
CA LEU A 103 10.26 -9.07 -3.41
C LEU A 103 10.24 -9.72 -2.03
N THR A 104 9.07 -9.77 -1.38
CA THR A 104 8.97 -10.28 -0.01
C THR A 104 8.56 -11.76 0.07
N GLN A 105 7.80 -12.27 -0.92
CA GLN A 105 7.13 -13.57 -0.74
C GLN A 105 7.08 -14.47 -1.97
N SER A 106 7.19 -13.95 -3.19
CA SER A 106 6.72 -14.67 -4.38
C SER A 106 7.81 -15.08 -5.37
N ILE A 107 8.98 -14.42 -5.40
CA ILE A 107 10.07 -14.87 -6.27
C ILE A 107 10.80 -16.00 -5.58
N ARG A 108 10.71 -17.19 -6.15
CA ARG A 108 11.32 -18.40 -5.61
C ARG A 108 11.87 -19.26 -6.74
N ILE A 109 12.88 -20.07 -6.41
CA ILE A 109 13.43 -21.10 -7.29
C ILE A 109 13.10 -22.45 -6.66
N SER A 110 12.63 -23.38 -7.48
CA SER A 110 12.41 -24.78 -7.09
C SER A 110 13.08 -25.68 -8.12
N GLY A 111 13.58 -26.84 -7.69
CA GLY A 111 13.97 -27.89 -8.61
C GLY A 111 12.72 -28.45 -9.33
N HIS A 112 12.87 -28.85 -10.56
CA HIS A 112 11.76 -29.46 -11.30
C HIS A 112 11.45 -30.86 -10.70
N PRO A 113 10.18 -31.18 -10.44
CA PRO A 113 9.82 -32.44 -9.75
C PRO A 113 10.09 -33.70 -10.56
N VAL A 114 10.28 -33.59 -11.87
CA VAL A 114 10.48 -34.74 -12.78
C VAL A 114 11.92 -34.85 -13.28
N ASP A 115 12.64 -33.70 -13.42
CA ASP A 115 14.01 -33.66 -13.92
C ASP A 115 14.94 -33.06 -12.87
N GLN A 116 15.97 -33.79 -12.46
CA GLN A 116 16.95 -33.36 -11.45
C GLN A 116 17.82 -32.18 -11.92
N PHE A 117 17.77 -31.81 -13.20
CA PHE A 117 18.62 -30.79 -13.82
C PHE A 117 17.87 -29.48 -14.13
N ASP A 118 16.53 -29.48 -14.06
CA ASP A 118 15.74 -28.31 -14.37
C ASP A 118 15.32 -27.56 -13.12
N TYR A 119 15.33 -26.24 -13.25
CA TYR A 119 14.90 -25.30 -12.21
C TYR A 119 13.71 -24.50 -12.71
N VAL A 120 12.78 -24.23 -11.83
CA VAL A 120 11.63 -23.37 -12.13
C VAL A 120 11.70 -22.11 -11.29
N VAL A 121 11.71 -20.97 -11.97
CA VAL A 121 11.61 -19.66 -11.31
C VAL A 121 10.16 -19.23 -11.34
N TYR A 122 9.59 -18.97 -10.16
CA TYR A 122 8.22 -18.51 -9.99
C TYR A 122 8.19 -17.03 -9.63
N TRP A 123 7.19 -16.31 -10.11
CA TRP A 123 6.88 -14.94 -9.67
C TRP A 123 5.40 -14.64 -9.90
N ILE A 124 4.93 -13.47 -9.41
CA ILE A 124 3.57 -13.00 -9.66
C ILE A 124 3.60 -11.79 -10.59
N GLU A 125 2.82 -11.85 -11.65
CA GLU A 125 2.63 -10.76 -12.59
C GLU A 125 1.16 -10.64 -12.94
N GLN A 126 0.60 -9.42 -12.85
CA GLN A 126 -0.83 -9.15 -13.07
C GLN A 126 -1.76 -10.06 -12.24
N ASN A 127 -1.37 -10.30 -11.00
CA ASN A 127 -2.10 -11.17 -10.05
C ASN A 127 -2.18 -12.65 -10.43
N GLN A 128 -1.36 -13.09 -11.39
CA GLN A 128 -1.23 -14.48 -11.80
C GLN A 128 0.16 -15.01 -11.48
N GLU A 129 0.25 -16.28 -11.06
CA GLU A 129 1.53 -16.94 -10.94
C GLU A 129 2.10 -17.20 -12.34
N LYS A 130 3.34 -16.78 -12.55
CA LYS A 130 4.13 -17.01 -13.74
C LYS A 130 5.30 -17.90 -13.38
N GLN A 131 5.76 -18.68 -14.36
CA GLN A 131 6.93 -19.54 -14.17
C GLN A 131 7.81 -19.55 -15.42
N LYS A 132 9.10 -19.80 -15.21
CA LYS A 132 10.06 -20.04 -16.26
C LYS A 132 10.91 -21.25 -15.89
N VAL A 133 10.93 -22.27 -16.73
CA VAL A 133 11.84 -23.41 -16.61
C VAL A 133 13.18 -23.03 -17.22
N VAL A 134 14.26 -23.41 -16.56
CA VAL A 134 15.64 -23.23 -16.99
C VAL A 134 16.47 -24.46 -16.60
N HIS A 135 17.46 -24.78 -17.40
CA HIS A 135 18.23 -26.04 -17.25
C HIS A 135 19.44 -25.90 -16.32
N ASP A 136 19.72 -24.71 -15.81
CA ASP A 136 20.88 -24.42 -14.97
C ASP A 136 20.51 -23.48 -13.82
N ILE A 137 21.05 -23.77 -12.64
CA ILE A 137 20.85 -22.92 -11.44
C ILE A 137 21.41 -21.50 -11.62
N VAL A 138 22.50 -21.35 -12.39
CA VAL A 138 23.08 -20.03 -12.66
C VAL A 138 22.12 -19.20 -13.52
N GLU A 139 21.47 -19.82 -14.52
CA GLU A 139 20.43 -19.16 -15.32
C GLU A 139 19.21 -18.83 -14.46
N ALA A 140 18.77 -19.74 -13.59
CA ALA A 140 17.68 -19.50 -12.67
C ALA A 140 17.95 -18.26 -11.78
N ARG A 141 19.16 -18.17 -11.20
CA ARG A 141 19.58 -16.99 -10.41
C ARG A 141 19.63 -15.71 -11.22
N LYS A 142 20.08 -15.75 -12.49
CA LYS A 142 20.05 -14.58 -13.39
C LYS A 142 18.62 -14.10 -13.65
N VAL A 143 17.68 -15.01 -13.88
CA VAL A 143 16.26 -14.67 -14.06
C VAL A 143 15.71 -14.05 -12.80
N MET A 144 15.96 -14.65 -11.63
CA MET A 144 15.53 -14.11 -10.34
C MET A 144 16.07 -12.71 -10.10
N LEU A 145 17.37 -12.48 -10.32
CA LEU A 145 17.99 -11.16 -10.16
C LEU A 145 17.38 -10.09 -11.09
N LYS A 146 17.08 -10.45 -12.34
CA LYS A 146 16.38 -9.54 -13.28
C LYS A 146 15.00 -9.15 -12.75
N LEU A 147 14.24 -10.10 -12.20
CA LEU A 147 12.93 -9.83 -11.62
C LEU A 147 13.05 -8.96 -10.35
N GLN A 148 13.99 -9.26 -9.48
CA GLN A 148 14.26 -8.45 -8.28
C GLN A 148 14.62 -7.02 -8.65
N LEU A 149 15.48 -6.79 -9.64
CA LEU A 149 15.82 -5.46 -10.15
C LEU A 149 14.62 -4.75 -10.78
N LYS A 150 13.76 -5.48 -11.55
CA LYS A 150 12.53 -4.91 -12.11
C LYS A 150 11.62 -4.38 -11.01
N TYR A 151 11.36 -5.17 -9.98
CA TYR A 151 10.43 -4.81 -8.92
C TYR A 151 11.02 -3.82 -7.90
N SER A 152 12.31 -3.90 -7.59
CA SER A 152 12.97 -2.92 -6.71
C SER A 152 12.93 -1.51 -7.31
N LYS A 153 13.14 -1.36 -8.63
CA LYS A 153 13.02 -0.06 -9.30
C LYS A 153 11.63 0.55 -9.16
N ILE A 154 10.57 -0.26 -9.18
CA ILE A 154 9.20 0.23 -8.94
C ILE A 154 9.07 0.76 -7.52
N LEU A 155 9.54 0.01 -6.53
CA LEU A 155 9.45 0.42 -5.12
C LEU A 155 10.31 1.66 -4.85
N THR A 156 11.56 1.68 -5.29
CA THR A 156 12.48 2.82 -5.10
C THR A 156 11.94 4.12 -5.69
N ARG A 157 11.15 4.03 -6.76
CA ARG A 157 10.54 5.22 -7.37
C ARG A 157 9.43 5.84 -6.53
N TYR A 158 8.68 5.04 -5.78
CA TYR A 158 7.45 5.49 -5.10
C TYR A 158 7.50 5.36 -3.58
N CYS A 159 8.41 4.54 -3.07
CA CYS A 159 8.53 4.24 -1.65
C CYS A 159 9.85 4.77 -1.10
N VAL A 160 9.86 5.08 0.19
CA VAL A 160 11.06 5.46 0.95
C VAL A 160 11.32 4.32 1.91
N PHE A 161 12.51 3.78 1.83
CA PHE A 161 13.03 2.78 2.78
C PHE A 161 14.09 3.49 3.63
N ASP A 162 13.87 3.51 4.93
CA ASP A 162 14.85 3.98 5.92
C ASP A 162 15.94 2.93 6.12
#